data_29d67deca9138960e664d134e909eaeb
#
_entry.id   29d67deca9138960e664d134e909eaeb
#
_cell.length_a   1.000
_cell.length_b   1.000
_cell.length_c   1.000
_cell.angle_alpha   90.00
_cell.angle_beta   90.00
_cell.angle_gamma   90.00
#
_symmetry.space_group_name_H-M   'P 1'
#
loop_
_entity.id
_entity.type
_entity.pdbx_description
1 polymer ?
#
loop_
_entity_poly.entity_id
_entity_poly.type
_entity_poly.pdbx_seq_one_letter_code
_entity_poly.pdbx_strand_id
1 'polypeptide(L)'
;MALLETITSPAALKALPATQLPALAEEIRTFLVTEVSKTGGHLGPNFGVVELTIALHRVFESPRDTLVFDTGHQSYVHKLLTGRHDFSKLKKQGGLSGYPSRAESEHDVVENSHASTALSWADGIAKGRRLSGRATGTPSRSSVTAH
;
A
#
# COMPACT_ATOMS: atom_id res chain seq x y z
N MET A 1 -23.46 -3.11 3.61
CA MET A 1 -22.27 -2.90 2.76
C MET A 1 -21.08 -2.79 3.69
N ALA A 2 -20.07 -3.59 3.49
CA ALA A 2 -18.86 -3.55 4.31
C ALA A 2 -18.10 -2.23 4.06
N LEU A 3 -17.44 -1.68 5.10
CA LEU A 3 -16.67 -0.44 4.94
C LEU A 3 -15.58 -0.59 3.88
N LEU A 4 -14.88 -1.71 3.89
CA LEU A 4 -13.80 -2.00 2.94
C LEU A 4 -14.27 -1.90 1.48
N GLU A 5 -15.48 -2.33 1.15
CA GLU A 5 -16.04 -2.24 -0.20
C GLU A 5 -16.20 -0.79 -0.69
N THR A 6 -16.32 0.16 0.23
CA THR A 6 -16.43 1.59 -0.09
C THR A 6 -15.09 2.25 -0.34
N ILE A 7 -13.98 1.60 0.05
CA ILE A 7 -12.61 2.14 -0.10
C ILE A 7 -12.07 1.77 -1.48
N THR A 8 -12.42 2.53 -2.48
CA THR A 8 -11.96 2.34 -3.86
C THR A 8 -10.74 3.19 -4.22
N SER A 9 -10.29 4.05 -3.30
CA SER A 9 -9.15 4.94 -3.49
C SER A 9 -8.65 5.50 -2.15
N PRO A 10 -7.42 6.03 -2.09
CA PRO A 10 -6.95 6.76 -0.90
C PRO A 10 -7.83 7.96 -0.53
N ALA A 11 -8.48 8.61 -1.50
CA ALA A 11 -9.41 9.71 -1.24
C ALA A 11 -10.66 9.22 -0.49
N ALA A 12 -11.21 8.05 -0.86
CA ALA A 12 -12.32 7.45 -0.14
C ALA A 12 -11.95 7.11 1.31
N LEU A 13 -10.74 6.58 1.54
CA LEU A 13 -10.23 6.35 2.89
C LEU A 13 -10.12 7.65 3.70
N LYS A 14 -9.64 8.72 3.10
CA LYS A 14 -9.51 10.02 3.78
C LYS A 14 -10.84 10.63 4.17
N ALA A 15 -11.89 10.37 3.41
CA ALA A 15 -13.25 10.82 3.70
C ALA A 15 -13.89 10.05 4.86
N LEU A 16 -13.38 8.86 5.21
CA LEU A 16 -13.94 8.03 6.27
C LEU A 16 -13.73 8.69 7.65
N PRO A 17 -14.76 8.76 8.52
CA PRO A 17 -14.60 9.26 9.89
C PRO A 17 -13.55 8.43 10.67
N ALA A 18 -12.73 9.10 11.49
CA ALA A 18 -11.69 8.42 12.27
C ALA A 18 -12.26 7.33 13.20
N THR A 19 -13.49 7.51 13.69
CA THR A 19 -14.19 6.54 14.53
C THR A 19 -14.48 5.20 13.84
N GLN A 20 -14.45 5.16 12.50
CA GLN A 20 -14.69 3.95 11.72
C GLN A 20 -13.40 3.20 11.35
N LEU A 21 -12.23 3.79 11.59
CA LEU A 21 -10.95 3.15 11.23
C LEU A 21 -10.69 1.82 11.94
N PRO A 22 -11.04 1.66 13.24
CA PRO A 22 -10.89 0.35 13.88
C PRO A 22 -11.75 -0.74 13.22
N ALA A 23 -12.98 -0.41 12.85
CA ALA A 23 -13.87 -1.35 12.15
C ALA A 23 -13.33 -1.70 10.75
N LEU A 24 -12.82 -0.72 10.01
CA LEU A 24 -12.15 -0.96 8.73
C LEU A 24 -10.93 -1.89 8.89
N ALA A 25 -10.12 -1.70 9.93
CA ALA A 25 -8.95 -2.56 10.17
C ALA A 25 -9.35 -4.01 10.41
N GLU A 26 -10.43 -4.26 11.15
CA GLU A 26 -10.97 -5.61 11.37
C GLU A 26 -11.56 -6.23 10.09
N GLU A 27 -12.25 -5.45 9.27
CA GLU A 27 -12.73 -5.92 7.96
C GLU A 27 -11.58 -6.29 7.03
N ILE A 28 -10.50 -5.49 7.00
CA ILE A 28 -9.27 -5.81 6.24
C ILE A 28 -8.67 -7.12 6.73
N ARG A 29 -8.54 -7.35 8.04
CA ARG A 29 -8.02 -8.61 8.58
C ARG A 29 -8.88 -9.80 8.19
N THR A 30 -10.20 -9.67 8.32
CA THR A 30 -11.14 -10.69 7.92
C THR A 30 -11.04 -11.02 6.43
N PHE A 31 -10.95 -10.01 5.59
CA PHE A 31 -10.74 -10.16 4.15
C PHE A 31 -9.44 -10.91 3.85
N LEU A 32 -8.33 -10.49 4.47
CA LEU A 32 -7.03 -11.13 4.25
C LEU A 32 -7.03 -12.60 4.67
N VAL A 33 -7.63 -12.94 5.83
CA VAL A 33 -7.77 -14.35 6.23
C VAL A 33 -8.57 -15.11 5.18
N THR A 34 -9.71 -14.57 4.76
CA THR A 34 -10.63 -15.25 3.85
C THR A 34 -10.00 -15.49 2.46
N GLU A 35 -9.37 -14.49 1.89
CA GLU A 35 -8.89 -14.57 0.51
C GLU A 35 -7.48 -15.14 0.40
N VAL A 36 -6.55 -14.75 1.28
CA VAL A 36 -5.17 -15.23 1.22
C VAL A 36 -5.06 -16.70 1.65
N SER A 37 -5.95 -17.20 2.51
CA SER A 37 -5.98 -18.64 2.85
C SER A 37 -6.33 -19.52 1.65
N LYS A 38 -7.11 -19.01 0.70
CA LYS A 38 -7.50 -19.75 -0.53
C LYS A 38 -6.39 -19.75 -1.58
N THR A 39 -5.63 -18.67 -1.67
CA THR A 39 -4.65 -18.47 -2.75
C THR A 39 -3.21 -18.73 -2.33
N GLY A 40 -2.94 -18.73 -1.04
CA GLY A 40 -1.60 -18.70 -0.45
C GLY A 40 -0.98 -17.29 -0.52
N GLY A 41 -0.22 -16.93 0.51
CA GLY A 41 0.41 -15.60 0.58
C GLY A 41 0.95 -15.30 1.97
N HIS A 42 1.33 -14.04 2.19
CA HIS A 42 1.97 -13.57 3.42
C HIS A 42 0.94 -12.92 4.35
N LEU A 43 0.33 -13.70 5.27
CA LEU A 43 -0.64 -13.17 6.23
C LEU A 43 0.00 -12.37 7.36
N GLY A 44 0.95 -12.98 8.07
CA GLY A 44 1.57 -12.37 9.26
C GLY A 44 2.12 -10.96 9.03
N PRO A 45 2.98 -10.74 8.03
CA PRO A 45 3.51 -9.41 7.72
C PRO A 45 2.41 -8.39 7.40
N ASN A 46 1.37 -8.79 6.66
CA ASN A 46 0.27 -7.88 6.32
C ASN A 46 -0.61 -7.54 7.53
N PHE A 47 -0.80 -8.47 8.47
CA PHE A 47 -1.53 -8.17 9.71
C PHE A 47 -0.84 -7.15 10.58
N GLY A 48 0.49 -7.20 10.65
CA GLY A 48 1.29 -6.28 11.45
C GLY A 48 1.28 -4.83 10.93
N VAL A 49 0.91 -4.62 9.68
CA VAL A 49 0.95 -3.28 9.04
C VAL A 49 -0.42 -2.71 8.67
N VAL A 50 -1.52 -3.29 9.14
CA VAL A 50 -2.88 -2.81 8.79
C VAL A 50 -3.06 -1.35 9.20
N GLU A 51 -2.93 -1.04 10.48
CA GLU A 51 -3.11 0.31 11.01
C GLU A 51 -2.05 1.27 10.48
N LEU A 52 -0.80 0.81 10.36
CA LEU A 52 0.27 1.61 9.79
C LEU A 52 -0.06 2.02 8.35
N THR A 53 -0.51 1.09 7.51
CA THR A 53 -0.84 1.38 6.10
C THR A 53 -2.06 2.31 6.00
N ILE A 54 -3.08 2.13 6.84
CA ILE A 54 -4.21 3.05 6.95
C ILE A 54 -3.70 4.45 7.31
N ALA A 55 -2.85 4.58 8.34
CA ALA A 55 -2.30 5.86 8.77
C ALA A 55 -1.48 6.54 7.66
N LEU A 56 -0.62 5.80 6.97
CA LEU A 56 0.16 6.31 5.84
C LEU A 56 -0.73 6.90 4.75
N HIS A 57 -1.76 6.17 4.33
CA HIS A 57 -2.69 6.66 3.30
C HIS A 57 -3.60 7.79 3.77
N ARG A 58 -3.79 7.97 5.08
CA ARG A 58 -4.52 9.12 5.62
C ARG A 58 -3.67 10.39 5.67
N VAL A 59 -2.37 10.25 5.89
CA VAL A 59 -1.43 11.38 6.04
C VAL A 59 -0.85 11.80 4.69
N PHE A 60 -0.41 10.84 3.87
CA PHE A 60 0.28 11.10 2.62
C PHE A 60 -0.65 11.07 1.41
N GLU A 61 -0.28 11.79 0.35
CA GLU A 61 -1.04 11.91 -0.90
C GLU A 61 -0.48 10.97 -1.98
N SER A 62 -0.69 9.65 -1.81
CA SER A 62 -0.31 8.69 -2.83
C SER A 62 -1.21 8.86 -4.08
N PRO A 63 -0.66 8.82 -5.32
CA PRO A 63 0.72 8.49 -5.70
C PRO A 63 1.69 9.67 -5.71
N ARG A 64 1.25 10.91 -5.43
CA ARG A 64 2.13 12.08 -5.40
C ARG A 64 3.26 11.91 -4.38
N ASP A 65 2.90 11.48 -3.18
CA ASP A 65 3.85 11.03 -2.17
C ASP A 65 4.11 9.54 -2.40
N THR A 66 5.36 9.18 -2.61
CA THR A 66 5.74 7.79 -2.89
C THR A 66 5.79 6.97 -1.61
N LEU A 67 5.00 5.91 -1.55
CA LEU A 67 5.08 4.90 -0.50
C LEU A 67 5.93 3.72 -0.99
N VAL A 68 6.96 3.36 -0.24
CA VAL A 68 7.86 2.25 -0.54
C VAL A 68 7.77 1.24 0.60
N PHE A 69 7.48 -0.01 0.26
CA PHE A 69 7.39 -1.11 1.22
C PHE A 69 8.70 -1.89 1.28
N ASP A 70 9.27 -2.03 2.47
CA ASP A 70 10.46 -2.87 2.65
C ASP A 70 10.04 -4.32 2.83
N THR A 71 10.42 -5.03 1.89
CA THR A 71 9.92 -6.19 1.16
C THR A 71 8.45 -6.03 0.79
N GLY A 72 8.16 -5.94 -0.48
CA GLY A 72 6.81 -5.68 -1.01
C GLY A 72 5.74 -6.73 -0.67
N HIS A 73 6.11 -7.84 0.00
CA HIS A 73 5.18 -8.87 0.46
C HIS A 73 4.18 -8.39 1.52
N GLN A 74 4.42 -7.25 2.15
CA GLN A 74 3.53 -6.61 3.13
C GLN A 74 2.62 -5.53 2.50
N SER A 75 2.45 -5.53 1.18
CA SER A 75 1.69 -4.50 0.44
C SER A 75 0.21 -4.84 0.19
N TYR A 76 -0.33 -5.92 0.76
CA TYR A 76 -1.71 -6.32 0.47
C TYR A 76 -2.73 -5.30 0.98
N VAL A 77 -2.49 -4.73 2.17
CA VAL A 77 -3.33 -3.65 2.70
C VAL A 77 -3.27 -2.42 1.80
N HIS A 78 -2.08 -2.07 1.29
CA HIS A 78 -1.91 -0.99 0.33
C HIS A 78 -2.72 -1.24 -0.96
N LYS A 79 -2.73 -2.48 -1.48
CA LYS A 79 -3.55 -2.84 -2.64
C LYS A 79 -5.04 -2.61 -2.36
N LEU A 80 -5.53 -3.07 -1.21
CA LEU A 80 -6.92 -2.86 -0.80
C LEU A 80 -7.29 -1.39 -0.72
N LEU A 81 -6.45 -0.56 -0.05
CA LEU A 81 -6.70 0.86 0.13
C LEU A 81 -6.55 1.69 -1.16
N THR A 82 -6.01 1.10 -2.22
CA THR A 82 -5.90 1.68 -3.56
C THR A 82 -6.88 1.06 -4.57
N GLY A 83 -7.93 0.38 -4.06
CA GLY A 83 -9.07 -0.09 -4.86
C GLY A 83 -8.91 -1.47 -5.50
N ARG A 84 -7.88 -2.22 -5.15
CA ARG A 84 -7.62 -3.57 -5.69
C ARG A 84 -8.14 -4.64 -4.75
N HIS A 85 -9.41 -5.03 -4.90
CA HIS A 85 -10.09 -5.97 -4.00
C HIS A 85 -10.21 -7.40 -4.53
N ASP A 86 -9.89 -7.65 -5.81
CA ASP A 86 -9.96 -9.00 -6.38
C ASP A 86 -8.68 -9.81 -6.09
N PHE A 87 -8.69 -10.50 -4.96
CA PHE A 87 -7.62 -11.40 -4.53
C PHE A 87 -7.85 -12.86 -4.96
N SER A 88 -8.91 -13.15 -5.72
CA SER A 88 -9.26 -14.53 -6.12
C SER A 88 -8.16 -15.24 -6.88
N LYS A 89 -7.33 -14.48 -7.60
CA LYS A 89 -6.16 -14.98 -8.35
C LYS A 89 -4.84 -14.39 -7.85
N LEU A 90 -4.76 -14.00 -6.58
CA LEU A 90 -3.52 -13.47 -6.02
C LEU A 90 -2.34 -14.41 -6.31
N LYS A 91 -1.23 -13.86 -6.84
CA LYS A 91 -0.01 -14.59 -7.23
C LYS A 91 -0.20 -15.60 -8.37
N LYS A 92 -1.32 -15.58 -9.07
CA LYS A 92 -1.59 -16.45 -10.23
C LYS A 92 -1.63 -15.61 -11.51
N GLN A 93 -1.48 -16.28 -12.65
CA GLN A 93 -1.56 -15.62 -13.94
C GLN A 93 -2.90 -14.90 -14.12
N GLY A 94 -2.84 -13.62 -14.53
CA GLY A 94 -4.01 -12.77 -14.72
C GLY A 94 -4.65 -12.26 -13.43
N GLY A 95 -3.98 -12.43 -12.28
CA GLY A 95 -4.38 -11.87 -10.99
C GLY A 95 -3.37 -10.88 -10.43
N LEU A 96 -3.63 -10.40 -9.23
CA LEU A 96 -2.73 -9.48 -8.54
C LEU A 96 -1.40 -10.15 -8.18
N SER A 97 -0.31 -9.40 -8.33
CA SER A 97 1.02 -9.76 -7.85
C SER A 97 1.04 -9.86 -6.32
N GLY A 98 1.88 -10.73 -5.78
CA GLY A 98 2.18 -10.79 -4.34
C GLY A 98 3.06 -9.64 -3.85
N TYR A 99 3.46 -8.73 -4.71
CA TYR A 99 4.29 -7.55 -4.48
C TYR A 99 3.67 -6.33 -5.15
N PRO A 100 4.10 -5.08 -4.84
CA PRO A 100 3.74 -3.93 -5.64
C PRO A 100 4.05 -4.16 -7.11
N SER A 101 3.19 -3.69 -8.01
CA SER A 101 3.36 -3.82 -9.45
C SER A 101 2.88 -2.58 -10.18
N ARG A 102 3.78 -1.94 -10.91
CA ARG A 102 3.47 -0.74 -11.70
C ARG A 102 2.48 -0.99 -12.83
N ALA A 103 2.37 -2.25 -13.26
CA ALA A 103 1.36 -2.65 -14.23
C ALA A 103 -0.06 -2.69 -13.63
N GLU A 104 -0.18 -2.79 -12.30
CA GLU A 104 -1.46 -2.83 -11.60
C GLU A 104 -1.96 -1.44 -11.17
N SER A 105 -1.04 -0.55 -10.79
CA SER A 105 -1.44 0.72 -10.18
C SER A 105 -0.32 1.77 -10.22
N GLU A 106 -0.71 3.03 -10.45
CA GLU A 106 0.19 4.19 -10.33
C GLU A 106 0.71 4.42 -8.90
N HIS A 107 0.05 3.82 -7.90
CA HIS A 107 0.48 3.87 -6.50
C HIS A 107 1.70 2.98 -6.23
N ASP A 108 2.01 2.03 -7.12
CA ASP A 108 3.10 1.08 -6.99
C ASP A 108 4.33 1.57 -7.76
N VAL A 109 5.33 2.12 -7.06
CA VAL A 109 6.50 2.74 -7.71
C VAL A 109 7.70 1.80 -7.75
N VAL A 110 7.88 0.96 -6.72
CA VAL A 110 9.01 0.05 -6.58
C VAL A 110 8.51 -1.38 -6.53
N GLU A 111 8.93 -2.18 -7.51
CA GLU A 111 8.64 -3.62 -7.60
C GLU A 111 9.80 -4.38 -6.97
N ASN A 112 9.72 -4.66 -5.67
CA ASN A 112 10.83 -5.24 -4.95
C ASN A 112 10.42 -6.36 -3.99
N SER A 113 11.19 -7.45 -4.04
CA SER A 113 11.06 -8.61 -3.17
C SER A 113 12.20 -8.76 -2.16
N HIS A 114 13.22 -7.90 -2.20
CA HIS A 114 14.39 -7.97 -1.33
C HIS A 114 14.24 -7.04 -0.13
N ALA A 115 14.51 -7.57 1.06
CA ALA A 115 14.52 -6.81 2.31
C ALA A 115 15.66 -5.78 2.32
N SER A 116 15.50 -4.73 3.12
CA SER A 116 16.49 -3.67 3.38
C SER A 116 16.84 -2.80 2.17
N THR A 117 16.06 -2.84 1.08
CA THR A 117 16.32 -2.02 -0.11
C THR A 117 15.46 -0.75 -0.19
N ALA A 118 14.40 -0.66 0.60
CA ALA A 118 13.45 0.46 0.54
C ALA A 118 14.10 1.82 0.81
N LEU A 119 15.06 1.88 1.75
CA LEU A 119 15.79 3.12 2.05
C LEU A 119 16.61 3.61 0.85
N SER A 120 17.28 2.71 0.15
CA SER A 120 18.06 3.04 -1.05
C SER A 120 17.17 3.54 -2.17
N TRP A 121 16.01 2.91 -2.37
CA TRP A 121 15.01 3.36 -3.34
C TRP A 121 14.46 4.73 -2.97
N ALA A 122 14.09 4.94 -1.71
CA ALA A 122 13.56 6.20 -1.22
C ALA A 122 14.56 7.34 -1.38
N ASP A 123 15.83 7.13 -1.02
CA ASP A 123 16.91 8.09 -1.18
C ASP A 123 17.14 8.43 -2.66
N GLY A 124 17.21 7.42 -3.53
CA GLY A 124 17.36 7.59 -4.96
C GLY A 124 16.21 8.39 -5.59
N ILE A 125 14.96 8.07 -5.24
CA ILE A 125 13.77 8.80 -5.71
C ILE A 125 13.81 10.25 -5.23
N ALA A 126 14.13 10.49 -3.96
CA ALA A 126 14.21 11.84 -3.40
C ALA A 126 15.29 12.69 -4.10
N LYS A 127 16.48 12.12 -4.32
CA LYS A 127 17.57 12.77 -5.06
C LYS A 127 17.19 13.04 -6.52
N GLY A 128 16.59 12.08 -7.20
CA GLY A 128 16.13 12.23 -8.58
C GLY A 128 15.09 13.33 -8.73
N ARG A 129 14.12 13.42 -7.83
CA ARG A 129 13.12 14.51 -7.80
C ARG A 129 13.78 15.88 -7.61
N ARG A 130 14.74 15.99 -6.68
CA ARG A 130 15.46 17.23 -6.44
C ARG A 130 16.25 17.69 -7.67
N LEU A 131 16.98 16.78 -8.31
CA LEU A 131 17.79 17.07 -9.50
C LEU A 131 16.93 17.44 -10.72
N SER A 132 15.75 16.85 -10.85
CA SER A 132 14.82 17.15 -11.97
C SER A 132 13.95 18.40 -11.74
N GLY A 133 14.19 19.17 -10.67
CA GLY A 133 13.36 20.33 -10.33
C GLY A 133 11.94 20.00 -9.88
N ARG A 134 11.63 18.72 -9.69
CA ARG A 134 10.30 18.23 -9.21
C ARG A 134 10.18 18.20 -7.69
N ALA A 135 11.16 18.72 -6.98
CA ALA A 135 11.10 18.94 -5.54
C ALA A 135 10.09 20.07 -5.29
N THR A 136 8.84 19.75 -5.08
CA THR A 136 7.84 20.72 -4.61
C THR A 136 8.24 21.18 -3.21
N GLY A 137 8.33 22.49 -3.01
CA GLY A 137 8.93 23.25 -1.93
C GLY A 137 8.57 22.95 -0.45
N THR A 138 8.36 21.69 -0.10
CA THR A 138 8.25 21.26 1.30
C THR A 138 9.11 20.01 1.48
N PRO A 139 10.14 20.03 2.37
CA PRO A 139 11.08 18.93 2.56
C PRO A 139 10.44 17.60 3.05
N SER A 140 9.19 17.62 3.44
CA SER A 140 8.49 16.50 4.11
C SER A 140 7.73 15.54 3.19
N ARG A 141 7.82 15.71 1.87
CA ARG A 141 6.98 14.93 0.92
C ARG A 141 7.82 14.09 -0.02
N SER A 142 8.65 13.21 0.49
CA SER A 142 9.48 12.47 -0.44
C SER A 142 9.20 10.98 -0.48
N SER A 143 9.42 10.28 0.53
CA SER A 143 9.22 8.82 0.50
C SER A 143 9.02 8.33 1.92
N VAL A 144 8.06 7.46 2.11
CA VAL A 144 7.80 6.78 3.38
C VAL A 144 8.07 5.31 3.18
N THR A 145 8.86 4.74 4.06
CA THR A 145 9.15 3.31 4.07
C THR A 145 8.41 2.65 5.21
N ALA A 146 7.68 1.57 4.90
CA ALA A 146 7.13 0.67 5.90
C ALA A 146 8.11 -0.50 6.10
N HIS A 147 8.51 -0.72 7.34
CA HIS A 147 9.35 -1.84 7.76
C HIS A 147 8.53 -2.89 8.49
#